data_4b4d8cbcaee7a00624a0b71e42036d95
#
_entry.id   4b4d8cbcaee7a00624a0b71e42036d95
#
_cell.length_a   1.000
_cell.length_b   1.000
_cell.length_c   1.000
_cell.angle_alpha   90.00
_cell.angle_beta   90.00
_cell.angle_gamma   90.00
#
_symmetry.space_group_name_H-M   'P 1'
#
loop_
_entity.id
_entity.type
_entity.pdbx_description
1 polymer ?
#
loop_
_entity_poly.entity_id
_entity_poly.type
_entity_poly.pdbx_seq_one_letter_code
_entity_poly.pdbx_strand_id
1 'polypeptide(L)'
;FRSKEKQTGFSVGADVKPGDNVTLIKYTAIASSLYHERSELVEHSVAEAREAKSIGWNTLVEEHRRAWQEIWDETDVVIEGDPEAQQGIRYNIFQLYQTYRGDDPRLNIGPKGFTGEKYGGNTYWNTELCCVPFFLLSTPKEIAKNLLAYRYNQLPKAIENARKLGFKDGAALFPQVTNNGEECHSEWEITFEEIHRNNIIVYAIVQHAALTGNMDYIAKYGLEVMIAVSRFWSQRVSFSQPKQKYVILGVTGPDEYENNVDNNWYTNYSCIQCLKMTLRFLEMVAQQYPDEYAHIRRITNLDQVKESARWRDIIEHIDRKSTRL
;
A
#
# COMPACT_ATOMS: atom_id res chain seq x y z
N PHE A 1 17.11 -37.47 10.20
CA PHE A 1 17.09 -36.43 9.19
C PHE A 1 16.76 -37.04 7.83
N ARG A 2 15.80 -36.47 7.14
CA ARG A 2 15.44 -36.87 5.77
C ARG A 2 15.38 -35.62 4.90
N SER A 3 16.03 -35.62 3.76
CA SER A 3 15.99 -34.54 2.77
C SER A 3 15.56 -35.10 1.42
N LYS A 4 14.60 -34.43 0.79
CA LYS A 4 14.20 -34.63 -0.61
C LYS A 4 14.31 -33.27 -1.29
N GLU A 5 14.28 -33.22 -2.62
CA GLU A 5 14.53 -32.03 -3.41
C GLU A 5 13.84 -30.73 -2.94
N LYS A 6 12.65 -30.82 -2.33
CA LYS A 6 11.90 -29.66 -1.79
C LYS A 6 11.41 -29.86 -0.36
N GLN A 7 11.92 -30.85 0.35
CA GLN A 7 11.47 -31.18 1.70
C GLN A 7 12.64 -31.63 2.56
N THR A 8 12.72 -31.03 3.75
CA THR A 8 13.66 -31.45 4.77
C THR A 8 12.89 -31.74 6.05
N GLY A 9 13.17 -32.85 6.67
CA GLY A 9 12.48 -33.27 7.88
C GLY A 9 13.35 -34.15 8.78
N PHE A 10 12.93 -34.27 10.03
CA PHE A 10 13.49 -35.22 10.97
C PHE A 10 12.34 -35.94 11.70
N SER A 11 12.59 -37.11 12.15
CA SER A 11 11.66 -37.89 12.99
C SER A 11 12.24 -38.00 14.37
N VAL A 12 11.38 -37.79 15.36
CA VAL A 12 11.68 -37.98 16.78
C VAL A 12 10.75 -39.05 17.30
N GLY A 13 11.29 -40.03 17.99
CA GLY A 13 10.53 -41.06 18.68
C GLY A 13 10.77 -40.98 20.19
N ALA A 14 9.73 -41.23 20.97
CA ALA A 14 9.82 -41.39 22.43
C ALA A 14 8.92 -42.53 22.86
N ASP A 15 9.41 -43.38 23.79
CA ASP A 15 8.59 -44.37 24.46
C ASP A 15 7.84 -43.69 25.60
N VAL A 16 6.52 -43.79 25.59
CA VAL A 16 5.66 -43.09 26.55
C VAL A 16 4.72 -44.12 27.26
N LYS A 17 4.44 -43.87 28.53
CA LYS A 17 3.45 -44.62 29.33
C LYS A 17 2.22 -43.72 29.54
N PRO A 18 1.06 -44.34 29.89
CA PRO A 18 -0.11 -43.56 30.29
C PRO A 18 0.22 -42.55 31.43
N GLY A 19 -0.07 -41.27 31.20
CA GLY A 19 0.23 -40.19 32.11
C GLY A 19 1.55 -39.43 31.85
N ASP A 20 2.41 -39.92 30.95
CA ASP A 20 3.62 -39.21 30.54
C ASP A 20 3.28 -38.01 29.61
N ASN A 21 4.01 -36.92 29.79
CA ASN A 21 3.96 -35.76 28.89
C ASN A 21 5.27 -35.67 28.11
N VAL A 22 5.15 -35.57 26.79
CA VAL A 22 6.30 -35.31 25.88
C VAL A 22 6.15 -33.95 25.23
N THR A 23 7.16 -33.11 25.41
CA THR A 23 7.22 -31.77 24.80
C THR A 23 8.33 -31.74 23.78
N LEU A 24 8.00 -31.38 22.53
CA LEU A 24 8.96 -31.11 21.47
C LEU A 24 8.99 -29.60 21.15
N ILE A 25 10.16 -28.98 21.32
CA ILE A 25 10.36 -27.60 21.00
C ILE A 25 11.24 -27.53 19.74
N LYS A 26 10.72 -26.84 18.71
CA LYS A 26 11.44 -26.59 17.45
C LYS A 26 11.76 -25.10 17.33
N TYR A 27 13.04 -24.77 17.22
CA TYR A 27 13.50 -23.42 16.91
C TYR A 27 13.76 -23.32 15.41
N THR A 28 13.16 -22.31 14.77
CA THR A 28 13.28 -22.06 13.32
C THR A 28 13.54 -20.59 13.11
N ALA A 29 14.54 -20.26 12.30
CA ALA A 29 14.84 -18.90 11.88
C ALA A 29 14.75 -18.78 10.35
N ILE A 30 14.38 -17.59 9.88
CA ILE A 30 14.26 -17.26 8.47
C ILE A 30 15.08 -16.00 8.20
N ALA A 31 16.14 -16.12 7.41
CA ALA A 31 16.91 -14.97 6.94
C ALA A 31 16.52 -14.61 5.51
N SER A 32 16.49 -13.31 5.22
CA SER A 32 16.12 -12.78 3.91
C SER A 32 17.23 -11.90 3.33
N SER A 33 17.41 -11.96 2.00
CA SER A 33 18.30 -11.07 1.26
C SER A 33 17.85 -9.60 1.25
N LEU A 34 16.72 -9.30 1.86
CA LEU A 34 16.30 -7.92 2.15
C LEU A 34 17.16 -7.28 3.26
N TYR A 35 17.69 -8.10 4.19
CA TYR A 35 18.41 -7.65 5.39
C TYR A 35 19.86 -8.14 5.47
N HIS A 36 20.20 -9.19 4.71
CA HIS A 36 21.52 -9.81 4.75
C HIS A 36 22.05 -10.12 3.34
N GLU A 37 23.35 -10.21 3.20
CA GLU A 37 23.95 -10.66 1.95
C GLU A 37 23.60 -12.14 1.67
N ARG A 38 23.37 -12.47 0.41
CA ARG A 38 22.94 -13.83 0.00
C ARG A 38 23.88 -14.94 0.46
N SER A 39 25.17 -14.65 0.47
CA SER A 39 26.20 -15.60 0.92
C SER A 39 26.13 -15.94 2.41
N GLU A 40 25.51 -15.07 3.21
CA GLU A 40 25.49 -15.14 4.68
C GLU A 40 24.14 -15.63 5.25
N LEU A 41 23.13 -15.81 4.40
CA LEU A 41 21.75 -16.16 4.82
C LEU A 41 21.69 -17.42 5.68
N VAL A 42 22.47 -18.45 5.31
CA VAL A 42 22.49 -19.72 6.07
C VAL A 42 23.14 -19.52 7.45
N GLU A 43 24.25 -18.78 7.49
CA GLU A 43 24.97 -18.50 8.74
C GLU A 43 24.09 -17.71 9.71
N HIS A 44 23.43 -16.63 9.24
CA HIS A 44 22.50 -15.84 10.02
C HIS A 44 21.33 -16.67 10.55
N SER A 45 20.68 -17.47 9.68
CA SER A 45 19.57 -18.34 10.13
C SER A 45 19.99 -19.32 11.20
N VAL A 46 21.20 -19.90 11.07
CA VAL A 46 21.72 -20.85 12.07
C VAL A 46 22.05 -20.14 13.38
N ALA A 47 22.65 -18.94 13.30
CA ALA A 47 22.98 -18.13 14.48
C ALA A 47 21.72 -17.75 15.26
N GLU A 48 20.71 -17.21 14.59
CA GLU A 48 19.41 -16.85 15.21
C GLU A 48 18.71 -18.05 15.85
N ALA A 49 18.68 -19.20 15.18
CA ALA A 49 18.05 -20.41 15.74
C ALA A 49 18.80 -20.92 16.98
N ARG A 50 20.14 -20.78 17.03
CA ARG A 50 20.94 -21.11 18.21
C ARG A 50 20.73 -20.13 19.35
N GLU A 51 20.65 -18.85 19.04
CA GLU A 51 20.35 -17.80 20.02
C GLU A 51 18.97 -18.01 20.64
N ALA A 52 17.93 -18.21 19.83
CA ALA A 52 16.59 -18.54 20.29
C ALA A 52 16.56 -19.76 21.21
N LYS A 53 17.34 -20.81 20.90
CA LYS A 53 17.52 -21.98 21.77
C LYS A 53 18.21 -21.62 23.08
N SER A 54 19.20 -20.74 23.05
CA SER A 54 19.93 -20.28 24.25
C SER A 54 19.06 -19.43 25.18
N ILE A 55 18.24 -18.55 24.64
CA ILE A 55 17.24 -17.75 25.36
C ILE A 55 16.20 -18.68 26.03
N GLY A 56 15.76 -19.69 25.31
CA GLY A 56 14.83 -20.71 25.80
C GLY A 56 13.35 -20.33 25.63
N TRP A 57 12.52 -21.36 25.58
CA TRP A 57 11.10 -21.25 25.25
C TRP A 57 10.32 -20.28 26.14
N ASN A 58 10.48 -20.40 27.46
CA ASN A 58 9.70 -19.59 28.40
C ASN A 58 9.99 -18.10 28.26
N THR A 59 11.26 -17.72 28.12
CA THR A 59 11.67 -16.32 27.93
C THR A 59 11.12 -15.76 26.62
N LEU A 60 11.25 -16.52 25.52
CA LEU A 60 10.71 -16.11 24.22
C LEU A 60 9.20 -15.92 24.24
N VAL A 61 8.46 -16.78 24.96
CA VAL A 61 7.00 -16.63 25.12
C VAL A 61 6.65 -15.37 25.91
N GLU A 62 7.39 -15.05 26.98
CA GLU A 62 7.13 -13.84 27.75
C GLU A 62 7.50 -12.56 26.98
N GLU A 63 8.57 -12.56 26.22
CA GLU A 63 8.92 -11.46 25.31
C GLU A 63 7.85 -11.26 24.23
N HIS A 64 7.38 -12.34 23.63
CA HIS A 64 6.30 -12.31 22.65
C HIS A 64 4.99 -11.76 23.24
N ARG A 65 4.60 -12.19 24.45
CA ARG A 65 3.41 -11.68 25.14
C ARG A 65 3.55 -10.19 25.43
N ARG A 66 4.71 -9.74 25.86
CA ARG A 66 4.96 -8.32 26.14
C ARG A 66 4.83 -7.47 24.88
N ALA A 67 5.44 -7.89 23.79
CA ALA A 67 5.35 -7.18 22.52
C ALA A 67 3.90 -7.09 22.00
N TRP A 68 3.11 -8.13 22.17
CA TRP A 68 1.68 -8.09 21.83
C TRP A 68 0.87 -7.25 22.80
N GLN A 69 1.20 -7.25 24.10
CA GLN A 69 0.52 -6.40 25.08
C GLN A 69 0.68 -4.92 24.74
N GLU A 70 1.87 -4.48 24.37
CA GLU A 70 2.13 -3.10 23.92
C GLU A 70 1.23 -2.72 22.72
N ILE A 71 1.05 -3.63 21.76
CA ILE A 71 0.14 -3.41 20.63
C ILE A 71 -1.32 -3.31 21.12
N TRP A 72 -1.75 -4.22 21.99
CA TRP A 72 -3.12 -4.26 22.49
C TRP A 72 -3.46 -3.04 23.36
N ASP A 73 -2.52 -2.55 24.14
CA ASP A 73 -2.70 -1.36 24.99
C ASP A 73 -3.03 -0.10 24.16
N GLU A 74 -2.53 -0.05 22.92
CA GLU A 74 -2.76 1.07 22.01
C GLU A 74 -3.97 0.87 21.06
N THR A 75 -4.32 -0.38 20.75
CA THR A 75 -5.19 -0.66 19.59
C THR A 75 -6.46 -1.43 19.92
N ASP A 76 -6.61 -1.90 21.15
CA ASP A 76 -7.78 -2.70 21.51
C ASP A 76 -9.08 -1.88 21.44
N VAL A 77 -10.11 -2.55 20.94
CA VAL A 77 -11.48 -2.01 20.90
C VAL A 77 -12.36 -2.89 21.77
N VAL A 78 -13.01 -2.30 22.75
CA VAL A 78 -13.91 -3.00 23.66
C VAL A 78 -15.35 -2.92 23.17
N ILE A 79 -15.98 -4.06 22.94
CA ILE A 79 -17.39 -4.21 22.57
C ILE A 79 -18.12 -4.93 23.70
N GLU A 80 -19.01 -4.22 24.38
CA GLU A 80 -19.81 -4.79 25.47
C GLU A 80 -21.11 -5.42 24.91
N GLY A 81 -21.48 -6.56 25.47
CA GLY A 81 -22.76 -7.23 25.15
C GLY A 81 -22.73 -8.14 23.91
N ASP A 82 -21.63 -8.15 23.11
CA ASP A 82 -21.48 -9.05 21.96
C ASP A 82 -20.08 -9.69 21.93
N PRO A 83 -19.90 -10.88 22.55
CA PRO A 83 -18.62 -11.59 22.56
C PRO A 83 -18.12 -12.02 21.17
N GLU A 84 -19.02 -12.29 20.22
CA GLU A 84 -18.64 -12.70 18.87
C GLU A 84 -18.07 -11.50 18.09
N ALA A 85 -18.71 -10.35 18.18
CA ALA A 85 -18.20 -9.10 17.60
C ALA A 85 -16.87 -8.70 18.24
N GLN A 86 -16.74 -8.83 19.58
CA GLN A 86 -15.48 -8.58 20.29
C GLN A 86 -14.34 -9.50 19.80
N GLN A 87 -14.60 -10.77 19.62
CA GLN A 87 -13.61 -11.69 19.08
C GLN A 87 -13.26 -11.34 17.63
N GLY A 88 -14.26 -11.03 16.83
CA GLY A 88 -14.09 -10.66 15.41
C GLY A 88 -13.21 -9.45 15.22
N ILE A 89 -13.43 -8.36 15.97
CA ILE A 89 -12.63 -7.13 15.85
C ILE A 89 -11.17 -7.39 16.29
N ARG A 90 -10.95 -8.07 17.41
CA ARG A 90 -9.60 -8.41 17.88
C ARG A 90 -8.88 -9.33 16.90
N TYR A 91 -9.57 -10.28 16.29
CA TYR A 91 -8.98 -11.14 15.27
C TYR A 91 -8.52 -10.33 14.04
N ASN A 92 -9.32 -9.37 13.58
CA ASN A 92 -8.94 -8.50 12.46
C ASN A 92 -7.75 -7.59 12.80
N ILE A 93 -7.72 -6.99 13.98
CA ILE A 93 -6.58 -6.21 14.48
C ILE A 93 -5.32 -7.09 14.51
N PHE A 94 -5.42 -8.29 15.07
CA PHE A 94 -4.32 -9.24 15.08
C PHE A 94 -3.80 -9.58 13.68
N GLN A 95 -4.71 -9.80 12.70
CA GLN A 95 -4.32 -10.10 11.31
C GLN A 95 -3.54 -8.96 10.66
N LEU A 96 -3.91 -7.71 10.92
CA LEU A 96 -3.19 -6.54 10.39
C LEU A 96 -1.78 -6.45 10.98
N TYR A 97 -1.65 -6.52 12.31
CA TYR A 97 -0.36 -6.35 13.00
C TYR A 97 0.61 -7.52 12.84
N GLN A 98 0.12 -8.75 12.71
CA GLN A 98 1.01 -9.88 12.41
C GLN A 98 1.60 -9.80 11.00
N THR A 99 0.95 -9.05 10.09
CA THR A 99 1.38 -8.91 8.71
C THR A 99 2.31 -7.71 8.52
N TYR A 100 2.01 -6.59 9.17
CA TYR A 100 2.74 -5.36 8.95
C TYR A 100 2.88 -4.55 10.25
N ARG A 101 4.12 -4.20 10.59
CA ARG A 101 4.47 -3.44 11.81
C ARG A 101 5.01 -2.05 11.52
N GLY A 102 5.25 -1.72 10.27
CA GLY A 102 5.74 -0.40 9.87
C GLY A 102 7.22 -0.16 10.07
N ASP A 103 7.99 -1.19 10.32
CA ASP A 103 9.42 -1.06 10.64
C ASP A 103 10.28 -0.79 9.39
N ASP A 104 9.78 -1.17 8.20
CA ASP A 104 10.55 -1.07 6.96
C ASP A 104 9.69 -0.47 5.83
N PRO A 105 10.08 0.69 5.26
CA PRO A 105 9.36 1.34 4.17
C PRO A 105 9.46 0.60 2.82
N ARG A 106 10.23 -0.49 2.75
CA ARG A 106 10.29 -1.37 1.58
C ARG A 106 9.21 -2.43 1.59
N LEU A 107 8.51 -2.60 2.73
CA LEU A 107 7.45 -3.58 2.92
C LEU A 107 6.07 -2.93 2.82
N ASN A 108 5.07 -3.77 2.56
CA ASN A 108 3.68 -3.36 2.47
C ASN A 108 2.77 -4.49 2.99
N ILE A 109 1.46 -4.22 3.05
CA ILE A 109 0.44 -5.18 3.44
C ILE A 109 -0.49 -5.46 2.28
N GLY A 110 -0.72 -6.74 1.98
CA GLY A 110 -1.71 -7.16 1.00
C GLY A 110 -3.14 -7.24 1.58
N PRO A 111 -4.18 -7.35 0.74
CA PRO A 111 -5.58 -7.27 1.15
C PRO A 111 -6.05 -8.43 2.04
N LYS A 112 -5.35 -9.56 2.00
CA LYS A 112 -5.62 -10.73 2.86
C LYS A 112 -4.62 -10.89 3.99
N GLY A 113 -3.70 -9.97 4.12
CA GLY A 113 -2.63 -10.09 5.11
C GLY A 113 -1.77 -11.31 4.87
N PHE A 114 -1.22 -11.86 5.96
CA PHE A 114 -0.26 -12.97 5.90
C PHE A 114 -0.89 -14.32 5.50
N THR A 115 -2.18 -14.49 5.76
CA THR A 115 -2.90 -15.73 5.51
C THR A 115 -3.55 -15.82 4.13
N GLY A 116 -3.38 -14.79 3.29
CA GLY A 116 -4.07 -14.67 2.02
C GLY A 116 -3.36 -15.33 0.85
N GLU A 117 -3.36 -16.63 0.78
CA GLU A 117 -2.76 -17.37 -0.34
C GLU A 117 -3.31 -16.95 -1.71
N LYS A 118 -4.59 -16.59 -1.78
CA LYS A 118 -5.27 -16.24 -3.03
C LYS A 118 -4.63 -15.05 -3.74
N TYR A 119 -4.09 -14.10 -2.99
CA TYR A 119 -3.44 -12.90 -3.55
C TYR A 119 -1.92 -12.95 -3.47
N GLY A 120 -1.34 -14.07 -3.02
CA GLY A 120 0.11 -14.30 -3.01
C GLY A 120 0.92 -13.32 -2.16
N GLY A 121 0.29 -12.64 -1.20
CA GLY A 121 0.94 -11.60 -0.40
C GLY A 121 1.26 -10.29 -1.16
N ASN A 122 0.74 -10.14 -2.38
CA ASN A 122 0.97 -8.94 -3.19
C ASN A 122 0.22 -7.73 -2.63
N THR A 123 0.74 -6.56 -2.93
CA THR A 123 0.13 -5.27 -2.61
C THR A 123 -0.93 -4.90 -3.64
N TYR A 124 -2.07 -4.42 -3.15
CA TYR A 124 -3.19 -3.87 -3.91
C TYR A 124 -3.50 -2.45 -3.43
N TRP A 125 -4.39 -1.75 -4.10
CA TRP A 125 -4.86 -0.41 -3.73
C TRP A 125 -5.68 -0.38 -2.42
N ASN A 126 -6.14 -1.54 -1.95
CA ASN A 126 -6.82 -1.69 -0.65
C ASN A 126 -5.93 -1.25 0.53
N THR A 127 -4.63 -1.33 0.41
CA THR A 127 -3.71 -0.86 1.45
C THR A 127 -3.93 0.62 1.74
N GLU A 128 -3.95 1.45 0.71
CA GLU A 128 -4.13 2.89 0.85
C GLU A 128 -5.54 3.27 1.29
N LEU A 129 -6.55 2.53 0.79
CA LEU A 129 -7.94 2.82 1.10
C LEU A 129 -8.36 2.36 2.50
N CYS A 130 -7.91 1.19 2.93
CA CYS A 130 -8.41 0.50 4.13
C CYS A 130 -7.37 0.43 5.25
N CYS A 131 -6.11 0.06 4.93
CA CYS A 131 -5.09 -0.17 5.96
C CYS A 131 -4.46 1.15 6.45
N VAL A 132 -4.17 2.09 5.56
CA VAL A 132 -3.59 3.38 5.95
C VAL A 132 -4.48 4.12 6.95
N PRO A 133 -5.81 4.27 6.75
CA PRO A 133 -6.68 4.89 7.76
C PRO A 133 -6.69 4.16 9.11
N PHE A 134 -6.66 2.82 9.10
CA PHE A 134 -6.57 2.05 10.33
C PHE A 134 -5.29 2.39 11.10
N PHE A 135 -4.12 2.31 10.47
CA PHE A 135 -2.86 2.62 11.12
C PHE A 135 -2.72 4.10 11.51
N LEU A 136 -3.36 5.03 10.80
CA LEU A 136 -3.38 6.45 11.16
C LEU A 136 -4.18 6.74 12.45
N LEU A 137 -5.18 5.92 12.74
CA LEU A 137 -6.09 6.12 13.86
C LEU A 137 -5.74 5.29 15.09
N SER A 138 -5.01 4.20 14.93
CA SER A 138 -4.79 3.20 15.98
C SER A 138 -3.35 3.06 16.47
N THR A 139 -2.36 3.76 15.86
CA THR A 139 -0.94 3.53 16.17
C THR A 139 -0.05 4.75 16.02
N PRO A 140 1.26 4.61 16.37
CA PRO A 140 2.26 5.60 15.99
C PRO A 140 2.20 5.90 14.49
N LYS A 141 2.15 7.17 14.16
CA LYS A 141 1.91 7.69 12.80
C LYS A 141 2.98 7.28 11.78
N GLU A 142 4.12 6.80 12.25
CA GLU A 142 5.24 6.29 11.44
C GLU A 142 4.88 5.05 10.64
N ILE A 143 4.01 4.18 11.16
CA ILE A 143 3.55 2.96 10.46
C ILE A 143 2.86 3.35 9.15
N ALA A 144 1.89 4.26 9.22
CA ALA A 144 1.19 4.76 8.04
C ALA A 144 2.13 5.51 7.09
N LYS A 145 3.08 6.29 7.62
CA LYS A 145 4.09 6.99 6.82
C LYS A 145 4.95 6.01 6.01
N ASN A 146 5.34 4.88 6.59
CA ASN A 146 6.12 3.88 5.88
C ASN A 146 5.33 3.18 4.76
N LEU A 147 4.01 2.99 4.91
CA LEU A 147 3.16 2.54 3.81
C LEU A 147 3.14 3.53 2.64
N LEU A 148 3.12 4.84 2.94
CA LEU A 148 3.22 5.86 1.90
C LEU A 148 4.62 5.93 1.28
N ALA A 149 5.67 5.76 2.08
CA ALA A 149 7.05 5.71 1.61
C ALA A 149 7.29 4.54 0.65
N TYR A 150 6.66 3.39 0.89
CA TYR A 150 6.68 2.26 -0.03
C TYR A 150 6.18 2.67 -1.44
N ARG A 151 5.08 3.40 -1.53
CA ARG A 151 4.58 3.90 -2.82
C ARG A 151 5.49 4.95 -3.44
N TYR A 152 6.03 5.86 -2.64
CA TYR A 152 7.00 6.83 -3.15
C TYR A 152 8.24 6.15 -3.75
N ASN A 153 8.77 5.14 -3.08
CA ASN A 153 9.93 4.37 -3.57
C ASN A 153 9.65 3.68 -4.92
N GLN A 154 8.39 3.45 -5.25
CA GLN A 154 7.96 2.83 -6.50
C GLN A 154 7.55 3.85 -7.59
N LEU A 155 7.61 5.15 -7.32
CA LEU A 155 7.23 6.18 -8.29
C LEU A 155 7.98 6.05 -9.64
N PRO A 156 9.29 5.78 -9.68
CA PRO A 156 9.99 5.56 -10.95
C PRO A 156 9.40 4.39 -11.76
N LYS A 157 8.99 3.31 -11.10
CA LYS A 157 8.34 2.17 -11.75
C LYS A 157 6.92 2.52 -12.24
N ALA A 158 6.18 3.28 -11.48
CA ALA A 158 4.85 3.76 -11.90
C ALA A 158 4.93 4.68 -13.13
N ILE A 159 5.98 5.51 -13.24
CA ILE A 159 6.27 6.32 -14.43
C ILE A 159 6.64 5.40 -15.62
N GLU A 160 7.46 4.39 -15.38
CA GLU A 160 7.80 3.40 -16.41
C GLU A 160 6.56 2.64 -16.91
N ASN A 161 5.66 2.22 -16.00
CA ASN A 161 4.41 1.56 -16.33
C ASN A 161 3.53 2.44 -17.23
N ALA A 162 3.36 3.71 -16.86
CA ALA A 162 2.62 4.67 -17.68
C ALA A 162 3.27 4.87 -19.06
N ARG A 163 4.61 4.98 -19.11
CA ARG A 163 5.36 5.14 -20.37
C ARG A 163 5.17 3.96 -21.32
N LYS A 164 5.13 2.72 -20.82
CA LYS A 164 4.84 1.52 -21.61
C LYS A 164 3.48 1.58 -22.30
N LEU A 165 2.54 2.32 -21.72
CA LEU A 165 1.19 2.55 -22.26
C LEU A 165 1.08 3.80 -23.15
N GLY A 166 2.19 4.49 -23.41
CA GLY A 166 2.24 5.68 -24.26
C GLY A 166 2.05 7.01 -23.54
N PHE A 167 1.89 7.03 -22.21
CA PHE A 167 1.88 8.26 -21.42
C PHE A 167 3.29 8.87 -21.36
N LYS A 168 3.36 10.19 -21.22
CA LYS A 168 4.61 10.97 -21.32
C LYS A 168 4.78 11.91 -20.13
N ASP A 169 5.86 12.70 -20.17
CA ASP A 169 6.11 13.84 -19.29
C ASP A 169 6.09 13.48 -17.79
N GLY A 170 6.53 12.28 -17.43
CA GLY A 170 6.55 11.83 -16.04
C GLY A 170 5.17 11.51 -15.46
N ALA A 171 4.18 11.22 -16.31
CA ALA A 171 2.91 10.65 -15.88
C ALA A 171 3.15 9.28 -15.20
N ALA A 172 2.50 9.03 -14.07
CA ALA A 172 2.63 7.78 -13.33
C ALA A 172 1.32 6.98 -13.30
N LEU A 173 1.40 5.68 -13.55
CA LEU A 173 0.34 4.72 -13.30
C LEU A 173 0.87 3.63 -12.38
N PHE A 174 0.45 3.68 -11.12
CA PHE A 174 0.80 2.66 -10.16
C PHE A 174 0.14 1.32 -10.53
N PRO A 175 0.84 0.20 -10.32
CA PRO A 175 0.30 -1.12 -10.68
C PRO A 175 -0.95 -1.46 -9.88
N GLN A 176 -1.80 -2.31 -10.45
CA GLN A 176 -2.95 -2.89 -9.77
C GLN A 176 -2.48 -3.83 -8.66
N VAL A 177 -1.53 -4.68 -8.98
CA VAL A 177 -0.92 -5.65 -8.09
C VAL A 177 0.59 -5.59 -8.19
N THR A 178 1.28 -5.53 -7.06
CA THR A 178 2.74 -5.44 -7.09
C THR A 178 3.40 -5.94 -5.80
N ASN A 179 4.69 -6.30 -5.94
CA ASN A 179 5.62 -6.43 -4.82
C ASN A 179 6.74 -5.38 -4.88
N ASN A 180 7.17 -4.98 -6.07
CA ASN A 180 8.36 -4.17 -6.29
C ASN A 180 8.10 -2.95 -7.21
N GLY A 181 6.84 -2.62 -7.47
CA GLY A 181 6.44 -1.54 -8.37
C GLY A 181 6.15 -1.98 -9.80
N GLU A 182 6.44 -3.23 -10.17
CA GLU A 182 6.06 -3.80 -11.46
C GLU A 182 4.63 -4.32 -11.40
N GLU A 183 3.88 -4.22 -12.52
CA GLU A 183 2.54 -4.77 -12.61
C GLU A 183 2.61 -6.30 -12.65
N CYS A 184 1.98 -6.95 -11.67
CA CYS A 184 1.97 -8.40 -11.50
C CYS A 184 0.58 -9.01 -11.71
N HIS A 185 -0.45 -8.20 -12.03
CA HIS A 185 -1.80 -8.70 -12.22
C HIS A 185 -1.89 -9.53 -13.51
N SER A 186 -2.57 -10.67 -13.44
CA SER A 186 -2.71 -11.60 -14.58
C SER A 186 -3.88 -11.26 -15.49
N GLU A 187 -4.84 -10.47 -15.00
CA GLU A 187 -6.01 -10.03 -15.76
C GLU A 187 -5.74 -8.64 -16.31
N TRP A 188 -5.53 -8.60 -17.58
CA TRP A 188 -5.07 -7.41 -18.25
C TRP A 188 -6.18 -6.32 -18.36
N GLU A 189 -7.44 -6.70 -18.55
CA GLU A 189 -8.56 -5.76 -18.59
C GLU A 189 -8.64 -4.93 -17.30
N ILE A 190 -8.67 -5.59 -16.14
CA ILE A 190 -8.68 -4.93 -14.83
C ILE A 190 -7.47 -4.00 -14.66
N THR A 191 -6.30 -4.45 -15.11
CA THR A 191 -5.07 -3.66 -15.04
C THR A 191 -5.19 -2.29 -15.73
N PHE A 192 -5.90 -2.21 -16.87
CA PHE A 192 -6.05 -0.98 -17.65
C PHE A 192 -7.34 -0.22 -17.37
N GLU A 193 -8.35 -0.88 -16.84
CA GLU A 193 -9.66 -0.28 -16.62
C GLU A 193 -9.83 0.28 -15.21
N GLU A 194 -9.28 -0.39 -14.18
CA GLU A 194 -9.37 0.06 -12.78
C GLU A 194 -8.35 1.16 -12.43
N ILE A 195 -8.33 2.21 -13.21
CA ILE A 195 -7.37 3.30 -13.06
C ILE A 195 -7.65 4.23 -11.87
N HIS A 196 -8.82 4.11 -11.25
CA HIS A 196 -9.18 4.85 -10.04
C HIS A 196 -8.22 4.55 -8.86
N ARG A 197 -7.56 3.38 -8.84
CA ARG A 197 -6.50 3.03 -7.88
C ARG A 197 -5.41 4.08 -7.77
N ASN A 198 -5.12 4.77 -8.86
CA ASN A 198 -4.09 5.80 -8.92
C ASN A 198 -4.40 6.99 -8.01
N ASN A 199 -5.68 7.39 -7.91
CA ASN A 199 -6.09 8.46 -7.02
C ASN A 199 -6.09 8.03 -5.54
N ILE A 200 -6.26 6.77 -5.23
CA ILE A 200 -6.29 6.30 -3.84
C ILE A 200 -4.95 6.53 -3.14
N ILE A 201 -3.85 6.48 -3.88
CA ILE A 201 -2.52 6.81 -3.34
C ILE A 201 -2.46 8.31 -2.98
N VAL A 202 -2.96 9.19 -3.84
CA VAL A 202 -3.06 10.62 -3.54
C VAL A 202 -3.97 10.86 -2.34
N TYR A 203 -5.12 10.17 -2.28
CA TYR A 203 -6.03 10.24 -1.15
C TYR A 203 -5.34 9.86 0.17
N ALA A 204 -4.58 8.76 0.20
CA ALA A 204 -3.87 8.32 1.41
C ALA A 204 -2.81 9.33 1.86
N ILE A 205 -2.07 9.96 0.93
CA ILE A 205 -1.13 11.04 1.23
C ILE A 205 -1.84 12.22 1.90
N VAL A 206 -2.99 12.62 1.38
CA VAL A 206 -3.79 13.73 1.92
C VAL A 206 -4.39 13.39 3.28
N GLN A 207 -4.89 12.16 3.46
CA GLN A 207 -5.40 11.69 4.75
C GLN A 207 -4.32 11.68 5.82
N HIS A 208 -3.12 11.21 5.49
CA HIS A 208 -1.97 11.26 6.40
C HIS A 208 -1.71 12.71 6.88
N ALA A 209 -1.62 13.66 5.96
CA ALA A 209 -1.38 15.05 6.33
C ALA A 209 -2.54 15.65 7.14
N ALA A 210 -3.78 15.34 6.80
CA ALA A 210 -4.96 15.85 7.52
C ALA A 210 -5.05 15.33 8.96
N LEU A 211 -4.77 14.04 9.18
CA LEU A 211 -4.88 13.42 10.50
C LEU A 211 -3.65 13.63 11.39
N THR A 212 -2.48 13.80 10.79
CA THR A 212 -1.24 14.03 11.55
C THR A 212 -0.94 15.52 11.77
N GLY A 213 -1.52 16.39 10.96
CA GLY A 213 -1.12 17.81 10.88
C GLY A 213 0.26 18.00 10.26
N ASN A 214 0.92 16.94 9.81
CA ASN A 214 2.28 16.99 9.29
C ASN A 214 2.27 17.14 7.77
N MET A 215 2.66 18.33 7.30
CA MET A 215 2.78 18.66 5.87
C MET A 215 4.15 18.33 5.28
N ASP A 216 5.13 18.01 6.09
CA ASP A 216 6.51 17.71 5.62
C ASP A 216 6.56 16.55 4.65
N TYR A 217 5.74 15.51 4.88
CA TYR A 217 5.69 14.38 3.95
C TYR A 217 5.20 14.81 2.56
N ILE A 218 4.18 15.67 2.50
CA ILE A 218 3.69 16.20 1.20
C ILE A 218 4.78 17.04 0.55
N ALA A 219 5.42 17.95 1.28
CA ALA A 219 6.43 18.84 0.74
C ALA A 219 7.66 18.09 0.21
N LYS A 220 8.09 17.02 0.89
CA LYS A 220 9.32 16.29 0.54
C LYS A 220 9.11 15.17 -0.48
N TYR A 221 7.94 14.52 -0.48
CA TYR A 221 7.69 13.30 -1.24
C TYR A 221 6.32 13.28 -1.94
N GLY A 222 5.27 13.63 -1.20
CA GLY A 222 3.89 13.45 -1.66
C GLY A 222 3.53 14.28 -2.88
N LEU A 223 4.02 15.53 -2.96
CA LEU A 223 3.71 16.43 -4.07
C LEU A 223 4.26 15.91 -5.40
N GLU A 224 5.44 15.28 -5.40
CA GLU A 224 6.00 14.64 -6.59
C GLU A 224 5.09 13.53 -7.12
N VAL A 225 4.59 12.66 -6.23
CA VAL A 225 3.60 11.63 -6.57
C VAL A 225 2.32 12.25 -7.13
N MET A 226 1.80 13.28 -6.46
CA MET A 226 0.56 13.96 -6.87
C MET A 226 0.67 14.59 -8.26
N ILE A 227 1.79 15.21 -8.59
CA ILE A 227 2.06 15.77 -9.93
C ILE A 227 2.07 14.65 -10.98
N ALA A 228 2.80 13.56 -10.72
CA ALA A 228 2.93 12.46 -11.66
C ALA A 228 1.59 11.75 -11.92
N VAL A 229 0.77 11.55 -10.89
CA VAL A 229 -0.59 11.00 -11.02
C VAL A 229 -1.52 11.98 -11.74
N SER A 230 -1.41 13.29 -11.48
CA SER A 230 -2.21 14.31 -12.18
C SER A 230 -1.88 14.39 -13.68
N ARG A 231 -0.63 14.18 -14.04
CA ARG A 231 -0.21 14.08 -15.45
C ARG A 231 -0.81 12.87 -16.14
N PHE A 232 -0.90 11.73 -15.44
CA PHE A 232 -1.61 10.56 -15.96
C PHE A 232 -3.08 10.89 -16.23
N TRP A 233 -3.80 11.47 -15.27
CA TRP A 233 -5.20 11.83 -15.45
C TRP A 233 -5.39 12.84 -16.60
N SER A 234 -4.53 13.87 -16.70
CA SER A 234 -4.66 14.89 -17.74
C SER A 234 -4.43 14.36 -19.16
N GLN A 235 -3.70 13.25 -19.31
CA GLN A 235 -3.48 12.56 -20.58
C GLN A 235 -4.51 11.44 -20.82
N ARG A 236 -5.13 10.90 -19.76
CA ARG A 236 -6.12 9.81 -19.87
C ARG A 236 -7.51 10.30 -20.30
N VAL A 237 -7.85 11.53 -20.01
CA VAL A 237 -9.12 12.12 -20.45
C VAL A 237 -9.09 12.44 -21.94
N SER A 238 -10.24 12.25 -22.61
CA SER A 238 -10.45 12.65 -24.01
C SER A 238 -11.53 13.72 -24.09
N PHE A 239 -11.40 14.69 -24.98
CA PHE A 239 -12.44 15.69 -25.17
C PHE A 239 -13.48 15.21 -26.17
N SER A 240 -14.73 15.12 -25.72
CA SER A 240 -15.89 14.75 -26.57
C SER A 240 -16.50 16.00 -27.20
N GLN A 241 -16.35 16.18 -28.48
CA GLN A 241 -16.96 17.30 -29.22
C GLN A 241 -18.49 17.33 -29.11
N PRO A 242 -19.21 16.20 -29.25
CA PRO A 242 -20.67 16.22 -29.09
C PRO A 242 -21.14 16.63 -27.69
N LYS A 243 -20.39 16.23 -26.64
CA LYS A 243 -20.74 16.56 -25.24
C LYS A 243 -20.16 17.90 -24.77
N GLN A 244 -19.18 18.46 -25.49
CA GLN A 244 -18.37 19.60 -25.05
C GLN A 244 -17.79 19.39 -23.65
N LYS A 245 -17.30 18.15 -23.37
CA LYS A 245 -16.80 17.72 -22.08
C LYS A 245 -15.63 16.76 -22.23
N TYR A 246 -14.80 16.71 -21.19
CA TYR A 246 -13.85 15.61 -21.03
C TYR A 246 -14.55 14.35 -20.58
N VAL A 247 -14.15 13.21 -21.15
CA VAL A 247 -14.69 11.88 -20.89
C VAL A 247 -13.55 10.91 -20.60
N ILE A 248 -13.81 9.90 -19.80
CA ILE A 248 -12.91 8.76 -19.58
C ILE A 248 -13.64 7.52 -20.08
N LEU A 249 -13.11 6.89 -21.13
CA LEU A 249 -13.72 5.77 -21.83
C LEU A 249 -13.07 4.46 -21.42
N GLY A 250 -13.84 3.34 -21.47
CA GLY A 250 -13.34 2.00 -21.23
C GLY A 250 -12.70 1.85 -19.86
N VAL A 251 -13.48 1.96 -18.78
CA VAL A 251 -13.00 1.82 -17.41
C VAL A 251 -13.92 0.91 -16.60
N THR A 252 -13.34 0.33 -15.54
CA THR A 252 -14.08 -0.41 -14.53
C THR A 252 -13.95 0.37 -13.21
N GLY A 253 -15.09 0.59 -12.56
CA GLY A 253 -15.14 1.20 -11.23
C GLY A 253 -14.86 0.17 -10.12
N PRO A 254 -15.06 0.54 -8.84
CA PRO A 254 -14.94 -0.42 -7.72
C PRO A 254 -15.97 -1.56 -7.77
N ASP A 255 -17.06 -1.39 -8.49
CA ASP A 255 -17.97 -2.46 -8.83
C ASP A 255 -17.48 -3.13 -10.13
N GLU A 256 -16.80 -4.26 -9.98
CA GLU A 256 -16.16 -5.00 -11.07
C GLU A 256 -17.16 -5.72 -11.98
N TYR A 257 -18.45 -5.81 -11.58
CA TYR A 257 -19.51 -6.35 -12.46
C TYR A 257 -19.86 -5.41 -13.62
N GLU A 258 -19.60 -4.09 -13.43
CA GLU A 258 -19.77 -3.09 -14.47
C GLU A 258 -18.41 -2.73 -15.08
N ASN A 259 -17.87 -3.62 -15.89
CA ASN A 259 -16.59 -3.45 -16.54
C ASN A 259 -16.71 -2.78 -17.91
N ASN A 260 -15.61 -2.21 -18.38
CA ASN A 260 -15.44 -1.57 -19.68
C ASN A 260 -16.55 -0.55 -20.02
N VAL A 261 -16.88 0.30 -19.03
CA VAL A 261 -17.91 1.33 -19.18
C VAL A 261 -17.29 2.70 -19.43
N ASP A 262 -18.06 3.59 -20.03
CA ASP A 262 -17.66 4.97 -20.28
C ASP A 262 -18.15 5.91 -19.18
N ASN A 263 -17.26 6.81 -18.73
CA ASN A 263 -17.59 7.83 -17.73
C ASN A 263 -18.12 7.27 -16.41
N ASN A 264 -17.52 6.18 -15.91
CA ASN A 264 -17.79 5.72 -14.57
C ASN A 264 -17.69 6.88 -13.57
N TRP A 265 -18.73 7.10 -12.78
CA TRP A 265 -18.80 8.25 -11.88
C TRP A 265 -17.64 8.29 -10.89
N TYR A 266 -17.30 7.14 -10.30
CA TYR A 266 -16.24 7.04 -9.31
C TYR A 266 -14.87 7.37 -9.93
N THR A 267 -14.61 6.87 -11.14
CA THR A 267 -13.36 7.12 -11.87
C THR A 267 -13.25 8.61 -12.24
N ASN A 268 -14.32 9.22 -12.77
CA ASN A 268 -14.34 10.64 -13.10
C ASN A 268 -14.19 11.52 -11.84
N TYR A 269 -14.86 11.14 -10.75
CA TYR A 269 -14.72 11.82 -9.45
C TYR A 269 -13.30 11.71 -8.89
N SER A 270 -12.68 10.54 -8.99
CA SER A 270 -11.29 10.30 -8.58
C SER A 270 -10.32 11.21 -9.34
N CYS A 271 -10.51 11.35 -10.65
CA CYS A 271 -9.76 12.30 -11.47
C CYS A 271 -9.90 13.74 -10.94
N ILE A 272 -11.13 14.21 -10.72
CA ILE A 272 -11.40 15.55 -10.20
C ILE A 272 -10.72 15.77 -8.85
N GLN A 273 -10.84 14.83 -7.91
CA GLN A 273 -10.28 14.97 -6.56
C GLN A 273 -8.75 14.99 -6.60
N CYS A 274 -8.12 14.11 -7.39
CA CYS A 274 -6.68 14.12 -7.58
C CYS A 274 -6.18 15.48 -8.05
N LEU A 275 -6.76 16.02 -9.14
CA LEU A 275 -6.36 17.30 -9.71
C LEU A 275 -6.58 18.47 -8.74
N LYS A 276 -7.72 18.50 -8.02
CA LYS A 276 -8.00 19.52 -7.00
C LYS A 276 -7.00 19.49 -5.86
N MET A 277 -6.71 18.30 -5.33
CA MET A 277 -5.76 18.14 -4.24
C MET A 277 -4.36 18.57 -4.68
N THR A 278 -3.94 18.16 -5.86
CA THR A 278 -2.64 18.54 -6.41
C THR A 278 -2.50 20.05 -6.55
N LEU A 279 -3.50 20.74 -7.12
CA LEU A 279 -3.51 22.20 -7.21
C LEU A 279 -3.41 22.89 -5.84
N ARG A 280 -4.20 22.42 -4.86
CA ARG A 280 -4.18 22.95 -3.50
C ARG A 280 -2.81 22.80 -2.85
N PHE A 281 -2.21 21.61 -2.95
CA PHE A 281 -0.93 21.36 -2.31
C PHE A 281 0.26 21.97 -3.07
N LEU A 282 0.15 22.17 -4.37
CA LEU A 282 1.12 22.99 -5.11
C LEU A 282 1.21 24.41 -4.57
N GLU A 283 0.06 25.06 -4.35
CA GLU A 283 0.00 26.42 -3.81
C GLU A 283 0.52 26.46 -2.36
N MET A 284 0.12 25.50 -1.53
CA MET A 284 0.54 25.42 -0.15
C MET A 284 2.05 25.17 0.00
N VAL A 285 2.59 24.20 -0.75
CA VAL A 285 4.04 23.89 -0.68
C VAL A 285 4.86 25.04 -1.23
N ALA A 286 4.40 25.72 -2.29
CA ALA A 286 5.08 26.90 -2.81
C ALA A 286 5.17 28.05 -1.79
N GLN A 287 4.16 28.18 -0.91
CA GLN A 287 4.12 29.23 0.11
C GLN A 287 4.88 28.87 1.38
N GLN A 288 4.76 27.64 1.85
CA GLN A 288 5.24 27.21 3.18
C GLN A 288 6.60 26.48 3.11
N TYR A 289 6.95 25.88 1.97
CA TYR A 289 8.15 25.08 1.74
C TYR A 289 8.82 25.46 0.41
N PRO A 290 9.31 26.70 0.25
CA PRO A 290 9.79 27.21 -1.04
C PRO A 290 10.98 26.45 -1.60
N ASP A 291 11.87 25.92 -0.76
CA ASP A 291 13.05 25.16 -1.18
C ASP A 291 12.66 23.78 -1.72
N GLU A 292 11.80 23.06 -1.03
CA GLU A 292 11.22 21.78 -1.47
C GLU A 292 10.42 21.97 -2.76
N TYR A 293 9.65 23.04 -2.85
CA TYR A 293 8.92 23.38 -4.06
C TYR A 293 9.84 23.63 -5.25
N ALA A 294 10.92 24.39 -5.06
CA ALA A 294 11.91 24.65 -6.11
C ALA A 294 12.61 23.35 -6.54
N HIS A 295 12.91 22.47 -5.60
CA HIS A 295 13.45 21.15 -5.86
C HIS A 295 12.50 20.29 -6.69
N ILE A 296 11.24 20.14 -6.27
CA ILE A 296 10.21 19.35 -6.99
C ILE A 296 9.98 19.90 -8.40
N ARG A 297 9.86 21.21 -8.56
CA ARG A 297 9.74 21.81 -9.89
C ARG A 297 10.87 21.42 -10.83
N ARG A 298 12.10 21.41 -10.31
CA ARG A 298 13.28 21.07 -11.09
C ARG A 298 13.30 19.59 -11.49
N ILE A 299 13.09 18.66 -10.53
CA ILE A 299 13.18 17.21 -10.81
C ILE A 299 12.02 16.72 -11.67
N THR A 300 10.84 17.33 -11.53
CA THR A 300 9.66 16.97 -12.32
C THR A 300 9.55 17.75 -13.62
N ASN A 301 10.39 18.77 -13.84
CA ASN A 301 10.27 19.71 -14.96
C ASN A 301 8.85 20.30 -15.06
N LEU A 302 8.27 20.71 -13.92
CA LEU A 302 6.90 21.21 -13.85
C LEU A 302 6.75 22.59 -14.51
N ASP A 303 5.92 22.67 -15.55
CA ASP A 303 5.36 23.94 -16.05
C ASP A 303 4.06 24.23 -15.28
N GLN A 304 4.21 24.87 -14.12
CA GLN A 304 3.07 25.11 -13.22
C GLN A 304 1.94 25.90 -13.91
N VAL A 305 2.25 26.88 -14.73
CA VAL A 305 1.22 27.71 -15.35
C VAL A 305 0.39 26.89 -16.33
N LYS A 306 1.08 26.18 -17.22
CA LYS A 306 0.45 25.37 -18.26
C LYS A 306 -0.30 24.17 -17.66
N GLU A 307 0.36 23.41 -16.76
CA GLU A 307 -0.23 22.21 -16.20
C GLU A 307 -1.39 22.55 -15.27
N SER A 308 -1.28 23.57 -14.42
CA SER A 308 -2.40 23.99 -13.56
C SER A 308 -3.60 24.52 -14.37
N ALA A 309 -3.37 25.24 -15.46
CA ALA A 309 -4.46 25.66 -16.35
C ALA A 309 -5.17 24.46 -16.97
N ARG A 310 -4.42 23.46 -17.45
CA ARG A 310 -4.97 22.22 -17.99
C ARG A 310 -5.77 21.43 -16.95
N TRP A 311 -5.27 21.32 -15.72
CA TRP A 311 -5.95 20.60 -14.64
C TRP A 311 -7.24 21.31 -14.23
N ARG A 312 -7.26 22.65 -14.14
CA ARG A 312 -8.49 23.42 -13.87
C ARG A 312 -9.53 23.24 -14.98
N ASP A 313 -9.13 23.28 -16.22
CA ASP A 313 -10.00 23.05 -17.37
C ASP A 313 -10.66 21.67 -17.33
N ILE A 314 -9.89 20.61 -17.02
CA ILE A 314 -10.44 19.26 -16.84
C ILE A 314 -11.43 19.20 -15.68
N ILE A 315 -11.09 19.77 -14.52
CA ILE A 315 -11.97 19.79 -13.33
C ILE A 315 -13.32 20.45 -13.66
N GLU A 316 -13.31 21.50 -14.44
CA GLU A 316 -14.51 22.26 -14.79
C GLU A 316 -15.37 21.51 -15.81
N HIS A 317 -14.74 20.92 -16.82
CA HIS A 317 -15.45 20.39 -17.98
C HIS A 317 -15.55 18.85 -18.03
N ILE A 318 -15.06 18.10 -17.07
CA ILE A 318 -15.21 16.63 -17.06
C ILE A 318 -16.66 16.21 -16.84
N ASP A 319 -17.11 15.19 -17.54
CA ASP A 319 -18.46 14.66 -17.43
C ASP A 319 -18.71 14.05 -16.05
N ARG A 320 -19.68 14.60 -15.32
CA ARG A 320 -20.03 14.16 -13.94
C ARG A 320 -21.32 13.34 -13.88
N LYS A 321 -21.96 13.15 -15.01
CA LYS A 321 -23.17 12.35 -15.03
C LYS A 321 -22.77 10.88 -15.02
N SER A 322 -23.28 10.14 -14.01
CA SER A 322 -23.31 8.70 -14.11
C SER A 322 -24.11 8.35 -15.35
N THR A 323 -23.55 7.58 -16.25
CA THR A 323 -24.37 6.84 -17.21
C THR A 323 -25.18 5.85 -16.39
N ARG A 324 -26.38 6.26 -15.97
CA ARG A 324 -27.43 5.27 -15.83
C ARG A 324 -27.78 4.86 -17.23
N LEU A 325 -27.64 3.59 -17.48
CA LEU A 325 -28.29 2.91 -18.58
C LEU A 325 -29.78 3.21 -18.59
#